data_c2e8f2c69f5a7f7f5577499fb63dcf47
#
_entry.id   c2e8f2c69f5a7f7f5577499fb63dcf47
#
_cell.length_a   1.000
_cell.length_b   1.000
_cell.length_c   1.000
_cell.angle_alpha   90.00
_cell.angle_beta   90.00
_cell.angle_gamma   90.00
#
_symmetry.space_group_name_H-M   'P 1'
#
loop_
_entity.id
_entity.type
_entity.pdbx_description
1 polymer ?
#
loop_
_entity_poly.entity_id
_entity_poly.type
_entity_poly.pdbx_seq_one_letter_code
_entity_poly.pdbx_strand_id
1 'polypeptide(L)'
;MLDARTWSPAHLPDDATPRLMVIVDTEEEFDWSAPFDRAATGVAHIRHQQRAHDVFDRYGLKPTYLMDYPVVSQPDGYGPLLELFQDGRCAIGTHLHPWVSPPFDEPVSRPNSYPGNLPAALEEEKLRVLTHAIADRFGVRPTVYRAGRYGAGPNTADILDRLGYEIDTSVVPRSDFRDDHGPDFRHCDARPYWFGSGRDGGRRLLELPLTVGFTGLAAGIGHHLHGVLTSSWGSRARLQGITARLGLLDRLRLSPEGIGSDDHIRLTRAFLRAGHKVFALTYHSPSLDVGHTPYVRCETDLTLFMDRLKRYCDFFFGEIGGAPATPDDILTLVNRGQQTVSDR
;
A
#
# COMPACT_ATOMS: atom_id res chain seq x y z
N MET A 1 11.06 4.97 10.86
CA MET A 1 10.34 5.04 9.58
C MET A 1 10.42 6.43 8.95
N LEU A 2 10.02 7.50 9.63
CA LEU A 2 9.96 8.86 9.05
C LEU A 2 11.30 9.63 9.08
N ASP A 3 12.30 9.15 9.80
CA ASP A 3 13.62 9.77 9.87
C ASP A 3 14.58 9.18 8.81
N ALA A 4 14.77 9.90 7.72
CA ALA A 4 15.64 9.50 6.61
C ALA A 4 17.09 9.20 7.02
N ARG A 5 17.55 9.71 8.16
CA ARG A 5 18.92 9.46 8.68
C ARG A 5 19.11 8.01 9.14
N THR A 6 18.02 7.30 9.41
CA THR A 6 18.05 5.89 9.84
C THR A 6 17.88 4.91 8.68
N TRP A 7 17.69 5.39 7.46
CA TRP A 7 17.44 4.55 6.31
C TRP A 7 18.72 4.02 5.68
N SER A 8 18.61 2.82 5.13
CA SER A 8 19.63 2.30 4.20
C SER A 8 18.93 1.58 3.04
N PRO A 9 19.44 1.72 1.81
CA PRO A 9 18.85 1.07 0.65
C PRO A 9 18.72 -0.44 0.84
N ALA A 10 17.61 -0.99 0.38
CA ALA A 10 17.38 -2.42 0.29
C ALA A 10 17.51 -2.83 -1.19
N HIS A 11 18.56 -3.55 -1.50
CA HIS A 11 18.90 -3.90 -2.88
C HIS A 11 18.49 -5.35 -3.18
N LEU A 12 17.79 -5.53 -4.31
CA LEU A 12 17.66 -6.84 -4.92
C LEU A 12 18.96 -7.21 -5.63
N PRO A 13 19.21 -8.51 -5.88
CA PRO A 13 20.32 -8.94 -6.73
C PRO A 13 20.32 -8.22 -8.10
N ASP A 14 21.51 -7.96 -8.64
CA ASP A 14 21.66 -7.20 -9.89
C ASP A 14 20.96 -7.88 -11.08
N ASP A 15 20.90 -9.21 -11.08
CA ASP A 15 20.27 -10.06 -12.09
C ASP A 15 18.77 -10.32 -11.82
N ALA A 16 18.22 -9.81 -10.71
CA ALA A 16 16.80 -10.01 -10.39
C ALA A 16 15.90 -9.40 -11.45
N THR A 17 14.94 -10.16 -11.95
CA THR A 17 13.84 -9.67 -12.79
C THR A 17 12.94 -8.72 -12.01
N PRO A 18 12.26 -7.77 -12.67
CA PRO A 18 11.26 -6.92 -12.02
C PRO A 18 10.17 -7.76 -11.31
N ARG A 19 9.77 -7.31 -10.12
CA ARG A 19 8.79 -7.99 -9.27
C ARG A 19 7.53 -7.16 -9.13
N LEU A 20 6.37 -7.81 -9.29
CA LEU A 20 5.07 -7.21 -9.05
C LEU A 20 4.43 -7.82 -7.80
N MET A 21 4.14 -6.97 -6.82
CA MET A 21 3.26 -7.29 -5.70
C MET A 21 1.88 -6.68 -5.95
N VAL A 22 0.84 -7.35 -5.48
CA VAL A 22 -0.49 -6.76 -5.30
C VAL A 22 -0.77 -6.66 -3.82
N ILE A 23 -1.02 -5.45 -3.35
CA ILE A 23 -1.35 -5.15 -1.97
C ILE A 23 -2.78 -4.60 -1.93
N VAL A 24 -3.64 -5.27 -1.20
CA VAL A 24 -5.06 -4.93 -1.10
C VAL A 24 -5.32 -4.37 0.29
N ASP A 25 -5.71 -3.10 0.35
CA ASP A 25 -6.24 -2.51 1.58
C ASP A 25 -7.62 -3.12 1.80
N THR A 26 -7.68 -4.08 2.73
CA THR A 26 -8.82 -4.97 2.95
C THR A 26 -9.56 -4.46 4.17
N GLU A 27 -10.54 -3.63 3.88
CA GLU A 27 -11.14 -2.73 4.84
C GLU A 27 -12.66 -2.79 4.83
N GLU A 28 -13.27 -2.21 5.84
CA GLU A 28 -14.72 -2.08 5.97
C GLU A 28 -15.35 -1.21 4.88
N GLU A 29 -16.65 -1.41 4.67
CA GLU A 29 -17.47 -0.55 3.84
C GLU A 29 -17.81 0.73 4.60
N PHE A 30 -17.27 1.87 4.17
CA PHE A 30 -17.62 3.18 4.73
C PHE A 30 -17.86 4.23 3.65
N ASP A 31 -18.59 5.27 3.99
CA ASP A 31 -18.83 6.38 3.06
C ASP A 31 -17.60 7.31 3.06
N TRP A 32 -16.86 7.31 1.96
CA TRP A 32 -15.65 8.12 1.74
C TRP A 32 -15.91 9.63 1.78
N SER A 33 -17.18 10.05 1.65
CA SER A 33 -17.59 11.46 1.69
C SER A 33 -18.12 11.92 3.05
N ALA A 34 -18.40 10.95 3.95
CA ALA A 34 -18.93 11.20 5.29
C ALA A 34 -17.82 11.28 6.36
N PRO A 35 -18.13 11.79 7.55
CA PRO A 35 -17.26 11.62 8.72
C PRO A 35 -17.06 10.15 9.07
N PHE A 36 -15.89 9.82 9.65
CA PHE A 36 -15.63 8.47 10.14
C PHE A 36 -16.65 8.04 11.20
N ASP A 37 -17.14 6.79 11.08
CA ASP A 37 -18.15 6.23 11.99
C ASP A 37 -17.70 4.84 12.46
N ARG A 38 -17.73 4.62 13.77
CA ARG A 38 -17.46 3.30 14.39
C ARG A 38 -18.47 2.24 14.00
N ALA A 39 -19.67 2.64 13.60
CA ALA A 39 -20.72 1.72 13.19
C ALA A 39 -20.59 1.25 11.72
N ALA A 40 -19.75 1.91 10.93
CA ALA A 40 -19.45 1.49 9.57
C ALA A 40 -18.50 0.27 9.60
N THR A 41 -19.06 -0.92 9.68
CA THR A 41 -18.32 -2.19 9.81
C THR A 41 -18.77 -3.23 8.79
N GLY A 42 -19.44 -2.82 7.70
CA GLY A 42 -19.86 -3.71 6.62
C GLY A 42 -18.64 -4.38 5.94
N VAL A 43 -18.79 -5.66 5.57
CA VAL A 43 -17.71 -6.43 4.91
C VAL A 43 -18.26 -7.34 3.81
N ALA A 44 -19.48 -7.11 3.36
CA ALA A 44 -20.17 -7.99 2.40
C ALA A 44 -19.48 -8.06 1.03
N HIS A 45 -18.73 -7.02 0.64
CA HIS A 45 -17.96 -6.96 -0.61
C HIS A 45 -16.81 -7.97 -0.66
N ILE A 46 -16.33 -8.50 0.48
CA ILE A 46 -15.18 -9.43 0.53
C ILE A 46 -15.45 -10.69 -0.30
N ARG A 47 -16.69 -11.17 -0.38
CA ARG A 47 -17.08 -12.29 -1.25
C ARG A 47 -16.72 -12.08 -2.73
N HIS A 48 -16.51 -10.84 -3.16
CA HIS A 48 -16.20 -10.50 -4.55
C HIS A 48 -14.70 -10.46 -4.86
N GLN A 49 -13.82 -10.76 -3.89
CA GLN A 49 -12.38 -10.82 -4.14
C GLN A 49 -12.01 -11.88 -5.18
N GLN A 50 -12.82 -12.93 -5.35
CA GLN A 50 -12.62 -13.93 -6.40
C GLN A 50 -12.56 -13.32 -7.82
N ARG A 51 -13.25 -12.20 -8.07
CA ARG A 51 -13.19 -11.49 -9.38
C ARG A 51 -11.75 -11.12 -9.76
N ALA A 52 -10.95 -10.64 -8.81
CA ALA A 52 -9.55 -10.31 -9.06
C ALA A 52 -8.67 -11.57 -9.21
N HIS A 53 -8.98 -12.64 -8.47
CA HIS A 53 -8.29 -13.93 -8.61
C HIS A 53 -8.47 -14.54 -10.00
N ASP A 54 -9.57 -14.31 -10.70
CA ASP A 54 -9.75 -14.72 -12.09
C ASP A 54 -8.67 -14.12 -13.04
N VAL A 55 -8.06 -13.01 -12.64
CA VAL A 55 -6.92 -12.42 -13.33
C VAL A 55 -5.60 -12.92 -12.73
N PHE A 56 -5.44 -12.85 -11.42
CA PHE A 56 -4.15 -13.07 -10.73
C PHE A 56 -3.64 -14.50 -10.86
N ASP A 57 -4.52 -15.49 -10.79
CA ASP A 57 -4.16 -16.91 -10.87
C ASP A 57 -3.51 -17.30 -12.21
N ARG A 58 -3.83 -16.58 -13.29
CA ARG A 58 -3.22 -16.79 -14.63
C ARG A 58 -1.71 -16.51 -14.63
N TYR A 59 -1.24 -15.71 -13.71
CA TYR A 59 0.17 -15.28 -13.60
C TYR A 59 0.87 -15.84 -12.36
N GLY A 60 0.16 -16.69 -11.57
CA GLY A 60 0.66 -17.15 -10.28
C GLY A 60 0.86 -16.03 -9.26
N LEU A 61 0.14 -14.90 -9.43
CA LEU A 61 0.26 -13.74 -8.58
C LEU A 61 -0.62 -13.94 -7.33
N LYS A 62 -0.02 -13.80 -6.15
CA LYS A 62 -0.68 -13.92 -4.85
C LYS A 62 -0.84 -12.53 -4.25
N PRO A 63 -2.06 -11.95 -4.25
CA PRO A 63 -2.30 -10.68 -3.56
C PRO A 63 -2.05 -10.85 -2.06
N THR A 64 -1.59 -9.77 -1.41
CA THR A 64 -1.51 -9.68 0.05
C THR A 64 -2.69 -8.87 0.54
N TYR A 65 -3.60 -9.50 1.27
CA TYR A 65 -4.75 -8.86 1.89
C TYR A 65 -4.35 -8.29 3.24
N LEU A 66 -4.28 -6.97 3.34
CA LEU A 66 -4.00 -6.27 4.58
C LEU A 66 -5.34 -5.96 5.26
N MET A 67 -5.68 -6.74 6.27
CA MET A 67 -7.02 -6.74 6.87
C MET A 67 -7.13 -5.76 8.03
N ASP A 68 -8.28 -5.10 8.11
CA ASP A 68 -8.71 -4.35 9.28
C ASP A 68 -9.49 -5.22 10.29
N TYR A 69 -9.93 -4.60 11.39
CA TYR A 69 -10.63 -5.33 12.44
C TYR A 69 -12.03 -5.79 12.04
N PRO A 70 -12.89 -4.99 11.38
CA PRO A 70 -14.17 -5.45 10.85
C PRO A 70 -14.06 -6.69 9.95
N VAL A 71 -13.10 -6.72 9.04
CA VAL A 71 -12.89 -7.85 8.13
C VAL A 71 -12.52 -9.11 8.90
N VAL A 72 -11.58 -9.05 9.83
CA VAL A 72 -11.10 -10.25 10.54
C VAL A 72 -12.07 -10.72 11.65
N SER A 73 -12.93 -9.85 12.16
CA SER A 73 -13.85 -10.17 13.23
C SER A 73 -15.17 -10.82 12.78
N GLN A 74 -15.54 -10.68 11.50
CA GLN A 74 -16.81 -11.15 10.95
C GLN A 74 -16.61 -12.33 9.99
N PRO A 75 -17.44 -13.41 10.07
CA PRO A 75 -17.34 -14.57 9.18
C PRO A 75 -17.42 -14.21 7.70
N ASP A 76 -18.28 -13.25 7.31
CA ASP A 76 -18.43 -12.77 5.92
C ASP A 76 -17.19 -12.01 5.45
N GLY A 77 -16.37 -11.49 6.36
CA GLY A 77 -15.11 -10.83 6.06
C GLY A 77 -13.95 -11.84 5.94
N TYR A 78 -13.64 -12.55 7.02
CA TYR A 78 -12.46 -13.44 7.01
C TYR A 78 -12.70 -14.76 6.25
N GLY A 79 -13.93 -15.27 6.17
CA GLY A 79 -14.21 -16.59 5.60
C GLY A 79 -13.71 -16.76 4.16
N PRO A 80 -14.12 -15.92 3.20
CA PRO A 80 -13.65 -16.02 1.81
C PRO A 80 -12.11 -15.86 1.68
N LEU A 81 -11.51 -15.01 2.53
CA LEU A 81 -10.05 -14.81 2.53
C LEU A 81 -9.31 -15.99 3.14
N LEU A 82 -9.89 -16.65 4.15
CA LEU A 82 -9.32 -17.85 4.76
C LEU A 82 -9.29 -19.02 3.76
N GLU A 83 -10.33 -19.19 2.96
CA GLU A 83 -10.34 -20.17 1.86
C GLU A 83 -9.22 -19.90 0.87
N LEU A 84 -9.07 -18.68 0.39
CA LEU A 84 -7.99 -18.27 -0.51
C LEU A 84 -6.59 -18.48 0.11
N PHE A 85 -6.45 -18.21 1.40
CA PHE A 85 -5.20 -18.39 2.13
C PHE A 85 -4.85 -19.90 2.27
N GLN A 86 -5.81 -20.74 2.64
CA GLN A 86 -5.63 -22.18 2.77
C GLN A 86 -5.28 -22.83 1.44
N ASP A 87 -5.82 -22.32 0.33
CA ASP A 87 -5.47 -22.74 -1.04
C ASP A 87 -4.08 -22.23 -1.49
N GLY A 88 -3.40 -21.42 -0.66
CA GLY A 88 -2.10 -20.83 -0.99
C GLY A 88 -2.16 -19.79 -2.10
N ARG A 89 -3.33 -19.19 -2.35
CA ARG A 89 -3.59 -18.22 -3.43
C ARG A 89 -3.38 -16.77 -2.99
N CYS A 90 -3.28 -16.48 -1.71
CA CYS A 90 -3.01 -15.15 -1.20
C CYS A 90 -2.03 -15.18 -0.02
N ALA A 91 -1.50 -14.03 0.34
CA ALA A 91 -0.83 -13.73 1.60
C ALA A 91 -1.71 -12.78 2.43
N ILE A 92 -1.40 -12.64 3.72
CA ILE A 92 -2.15 -11.79 4.63
C ILE A 92 -1.25 -10.82 5.37
N GLY A 93 -1.83 -9.72 5.81
CA GLY A 93 -1.18 -8.72 6.64
C GLY A 93 -2.22 -7.89 7.39
N THR A 94 -1.79 -6.77 7.94
CA THR A 94 -2.55 -5.95 8.88
C THR A 94 -2.74 -4.53 8.36
N HIS A 95 -3.98 -4.02 8.43
CA HIS A 95 -4.36 -2.65 8.09
C HIS A 95 -5.12 -2.02 9.26
N LEU A 96 -4.52 -1.06 9.96
CA LEU A 96 -5.13 -0.49 11.15
C LEU A 96 -5.97 0.74 10.84
N HIS A 97 -7.30 0.60 10.90
CA HIS A 97 -8.25 1.70 10.95
C HIS A 97 -8.64 2.01 12.40
N PRO A 98 -8.16 3.10 13.01
CA PRO A 98 -8.37 3.36 14.43
C PRO A 98 -9.83 3.41 14.85
N TRP A 99 -10.69 4.02 14.02
CA TRP A 99 -12.10 4.27 14.37
C TRP A 99 -12.96 3.01 14.47
N VAL A 100 -12.58 1.92 13.79
CA VAL A 100 -13.28 0.62 13.83
C VAL A 100 -12.49 -0.50 14.52
N SER A 101 -11.30 -0.20 15.04
CA SER A 101 -10.43 -1.16 15.76
C SER A 101 -10.45 -0.91 17.26
N PRO A 102 -10.76 -1.92 18.12
CA PRO A 102 -10.71 -1.77 19.56
C PRO A 102 -9.25 -1.71 20.09
N PRO A 103 -9.05 -1.14 21.31
CA PRO A 103 -10.02 -0.51 22.21
C PRO A 103 -10.44 0.87 21.70
N PHE A 104 -11.64 1.33 22.07
CA PHE A 104 -12.24 2.58 21.61
C PHE A 104 -12.07 3.72 22.62
N ASP A 105 -10.85 3.99 23.05
CA ASP A 105 -10.54 4.96 24.10
C ASP A 105 -10.37 6.38 23.58
N GLU A 106 -10.23 6.56 22.25
CA GLU A 106 -10.13 7.88 21.62
C GLU A 106 -11.48 8.35 21.03
N PRO A 107 -11.72 9.68 20.94
CA PRO A 107 -12.84 10.20 20.16
C PRO A 107 -12.59 9.97 18.67
N VAL A 108 -13.66 9.65 17.92
CA VAL A 108 -13.60 9.61 16.46
C VAL A 108 -13.39 11.03 15.94
N SER A 109 -12.30 11.24 15.27
CA SER A 109 -11.93 12.53 14.69
C SER A 109 -10.99 12.35 13.50
N ARG A 110 -10.89 13.39 12.68
CA ARG A 110 -9.99 13.36 11.52
C ARG A 110 -8.52 13.13 11.91
N PRO A 111 -7.94 13.82 12.92
CA PRO A 111 -6.59 13.50 13.40
C PRO A 111 -6.43 12.07 13.91
N ASN A 112 -7.39 11.56 14.71
CA ASN A 112 -7.32 10.23 15.31
C ASN A 112 -7.61 9.09 14.31
N SER A 113 -8.02 9.41 13.08
CA SER A 113 -8.12 8.41 12.02
C SER A 113 -6.77 7.96 11.46
N TYR A 114 -5.69 8.68 11.79
CA TYR A 114 -4.32 8.29 11.49
C TYR A 114 -3.72 7.53 12.69
N PRO A 115 -3.35 6.25 12.56
CA PRO A 115 -2.82 5.45 13.68
C PRO A 115 -1.66 6.13 14.41
N GLY A 116 -0.72 6.70 13.67
CA GLY A 116 0.47 7.34 14.22
C GLY A 116 0.24 8.66 14.97
N ASN A 117 -0.99 9.19 14.98
CA ASN A 117 -1.38 10.35 15.79
C ASN A 117 -1.92 9.95 17.16
N LEU A 118 -2.21 8.66 17.37
CA LEU A 118 -2.67 8.16 18.65
C LEU A 118 -1.54 8.17 19.70
N PRO A 119 -1.87 8.23 20.99
CA PRO A 119 -0.89 7.90 22.03
C PRO A 119 -0.25 6.54 21.74
N ALA A 120 1.08 6.43 21.88
CA ALA A 120 1.82 5.23 21.53
C ALA A 120 1.25 3.93 22.15
N ALA A 121 0.82 3.98 23.41
CA ALA A 121 0.20 2.84 24.07
C ALA A 121 -1.13 2.41 23.44
N LEU A 122 -1.91 3.36 22.94
CA LEU A 122 -3.19 3.08 22.28
C LEU A 122 -2.97 2.53 20.86
N GLU A 123 -2.04 3.12 20.09
CA GLU A 123 -1.65 2.60 18.77
C GLU A 123 -1.18 1.15 18.90
N GLU A 124 -0.28 0.87 19.85
CA GLU A 124 0.23 -0.48 20.12
C GLU A 124 -0.88 -1.46 20.52
N GLU A 125 -1.77 -1.05 21.42
CA GLU A 125 -2.84 -1.92 21.88
C GLU A 125 -3.83 -2.27 20.76
N LYS A 126 -4.26 -1.29 19.95
CA LYS A 126 -5.12 -1.54 18.79
C LYS A 126 -4.45 -2.50 17.81
N LEU A 127 -3.18 -2.26 17.49
CA LEU A 127 -2.43 -3.13 16.58
C LEU A 127 -2.23 -4.52 17.16
N ARG A 128 -1.99 -4.65 18.48
CA ARG A 128 -1.87 -5.93 19.18
C ARG A 128 -3.17 -6.74 19.11
N VAL A 129 -4.33 -6.09 19.36
CA VAL A 129 -5.65 -6.72 19.27
C VAL A 129 -5.91 -7.22 17.85
N LEU A 130 -5.65 -6.38 16.86
CA LEU A 130 -5.83 -6.74 15.44
C LEU A 130 -4.90 -7.89 15.02
N THR A 131 -3.63 -7.84 15.41
CA THR A 131 -2.65 -8.92 15.17
C THR A 131 -3.10 -10.26 15.73
N HIS A 132 -3.62 -10.27 16.96
CA HIS A 132 -4.13 -11.49 17.58
C HIS A 132 -5.38 -12.00 16.87
N ALA A 133 -6.31 -11.11 16.52
CA ALA A 133 -7.51 -11.50 15.79
C ALA A 133 -7.17 -12.18 14.44
N ILE A 134 -6.19 -11.65 13.70
CA ILE A 134 -5.71 -12.29 12.46
C ILE A 134 -5.05 -13.63 12.75
N ALA A 135 -4.16 -13.69 13.74
CA ALA A 135 -3.46 -14.93 14.09
C ALA A 135 -4.42 -16.04 14.52
N ASP A 136 -5.46 -15.72 15.29
CA ASP A 136 -6.49 -16.66 15.74
C ASP A 136 -7.33 -17.22 14.60
N ARG A 137 -7.58 -16.43 13.53
CA ARG A 137 -8.39 -16.87 12.38
C ARG A 137 -7.58 -17.63 11.36
N PHE A 138 -6.38 -17.17 11.05
CA PHE A 138 -5.55 -17.71 9.97
C PHE A 138 -4.49 -18.71 10.43
N GLY A 139 -4.30 -18.87 11.74
CA GLY A 139 -3.31 -19.80 12.31
C GLY A 139 -1.86 -19.34 12.13
N VAL A 140 -1.63 -18.14 11.61
CA VAL A 140 -0.30 -17.55 11.40
C VAL A 140 -0.30 -16.10 11.84
N ARG A 141 0.83 -15.63 12.39
CA ARG A 141 1.00 -14.23 12.76
C ARG A 141 1.32 -13.39 11.52
N PRO A 142 0.63 -12.27 11.30
CA PRO A 142 0.97 -11.36 10.20
C PRO A 142 2.32 -10.67 10.46
N THR A 143 3.11 -10.52 9.39
CA THR A 143 4.43 -9.86 9.41
C THR A 143 4.46 -8.59 8.57
N VAL A 144 3.40 -8.34 7.78
CA VAL A 144 3.25 -7.19 6.90
C VAL A 144 2.22 -6.23 7.47
N TYR A 145 2.56 -4.95 7.53
CA TYR A 145 1.71 -3.89 8.03
C TYR A 145 1.54 -2.76 7.02
N ARG A 146 0.36 -2.15 7.03
CA ARG A 146 0.08 -0.83 6.46
C ARG A 146 -0.79 -0.03 7.42
N ALA A 147 -0.35 1.17 7.75
CA ALA A 147 -1.17 2.09 8.52
C ALA A 147 -2.40 2.54 7.72
N GLY A 148 -3.57 2.53 8.34
CA GLY A 148 -4.77 3.13 7.77
C GLY A 148 -4.50 4.57 7.32
N ARG A 149 -5.02 4.94 6.16
CA ARG A 149 -4.78 6.25 5.54
C ARG A 149 -3.27 6.58 5.36
N TYR A 150 -2.44 5.54 5.30
CA TYR A 150 -0.96 5.69 5.25
C TYR A 150 -0.38 6.40 6.49
N GLY A 151 -1.12 6.40 7.60
CA GLY A 151 -0.91 7.22 8.79
C GLY A 151 0.14 6.73 9.76
N ALA A 152 1.28 6.22 9.28
CA ALA A 152 2.40 5.86 10.13
C ALA A 152 2.97 7.07 10.86
N GLY A 153 3.30 6.90 12.15
CA GLY A 153 3.77 7.96 13.03
C GLY A 153 5.15 7.73 13.63
N PRO A 154 5.57 8.61 14.55
CA PRO A 154 6.91 8.53 15.14
C PRO A 154 7.13 7.26 15.98
N ASN A 155 6.05 6.68 16.55
CA ASN A 155 6.13 5.49 17.40
C ASN A 155 5.91 4.19 16.63
N THR A 156 5.38 4.25 15.41
CA THR A 156 4.95 3.07 14.62
C THR A 156 6.08 2.08 14.43
N ALA A 157 7.30 2.53 14.10
CA ALA A 157 8.44 1.63 13.90
C ALA A 157 8.78 0.78 15.14
N ASP A 158 8.80 1.41 16.32
CA ASP A 158 9.05 0.74 17.61
C ASP A 158 7.95 -0.24 17.95
N ILE A 159 6.70 0.11 17.66
CA ILE A 159 5.53 -0.74 17.89
C ILE A 159 5.60 -1.97 16.99
N LEU A 160 5.88 -1.78 15.70
CA LEU A 160 6.01 -2.87 14.74
C LEU A 160 7.11 -3.87 15.16
N ASP A 161 8.28 -3.37 15.59
CA ASP A 161 9.38 -4.20 16.09
C ASP A 161 8.96 -5.03 17.32
N ARG A 162 8.33 -4.39 18.33
CA ARG A 162 7.85 -5.09 19.51
C ARG A 162 6.81 -6.17 19.21
N LEU A 163 5.94 -5.89 18.24
CA LEU A 163 4.89 -6.82 17.82
C LEU A 163 5.37 -7.85 16.79
N GLY A 164 6.64 -7.82 16.39
CA GLY A 164 7.24 -8.84 15.53
C GLY A 164 6.92 -8.70 14.05
N TYR A 165 6.53 -7.51 13.59
CA TYR A 165 6.43 -7.22 12.17
C TYR A 165 7.81 -7.13 11.51
N GLU A 166 7.87 -7.37 10.21
CA GLU A 166 9.10 -7.36 9.45
C GLU A 166 9.04 -6.37 8.28
N ILE A 167 7.82 -6.10 7.78
CA ILE A 167 7.59 -5.28 6.59
C ILE A 167 6.54 -4.22 6.90
N ASP A 168 6.84 -2.97 6.52
CA ASP A 168 5.87 -1.90 6.41
C ASP A 168 5.64 -1.52 4.94
N THR A 169 4.42 -1.11 4.63
CA THR A 169 4.07 -0.63 3.29
C THR A 169 3.20 0.62 3.34
N SER A 170 3.44 1.48 4.34
CA SER A 170 2.64 2.68 4.57
C SER A 170 3.11 3.90 3.76
N VAL A 171 4.33 3.89 3.24
CA VAL A 171 4.90 5.08 2.62
C VAL A 171 4.33 5.31 1.22
N VAL A 172 3.76 6.51 1.02
CA VAL A 172 3.35 7.03 -0.29
C VAL A 172 4.40 8.03 -0.77
N PRO A 173 5.31 7.64 -1.65
CA PRO A 173 6.43 8.49 -2.06
C PRO A 173 6.01 9.88 -2.55
N ARG A 174 6.79 10.89 -2.15
CA ARG A 174 6.62 12.28 -2.62
C ARG A 174 5.24 12.87 -2.30
N SER A 175 4.61 12.43 -1.19
CA SER A 175 3.30 12.92 -0.73
C SER A 175 3.42 13.74 0.54
N ASP A 176 2.51 14.68 0.70
CA ASP A 176 2.35 15.49 1.90
C ASP A 176 0.90 15.39 2.38
N PHE A 177 0.67 14.79 3.54
CA PHE A 177 -0.66 14.64 4.12
C PHE A 177 -0.88 15.55 5.34
N ARG A 178 0.03 16.48 5.62
CA ARG A 178 -0.02 17.33 6.83
C ARG A 178 -1.23 18.26 6.88
N ASP A 179 -1.73 18.71 5.73
CA ASP A 179 -2.96 19.51 5.65
C ASP A 179 -4.19 18.73 6.14
N ASP A 180 -4.09 17.41 6.15
CA ASP A 180 -5.10 16.47 6.65
C ASP A 180 -4.66 15.75 7.94
N HIS A 181 -3.70 16.31 8.68
CA HIS A 181 -3.10 15.74 9.90
C HIS A 181 -2.30 14.43 9.70
N GLY A 182 -2.03 14.03 8.47
CA GLY A 182 -1.25 12.84 8.15
C GLY A 182 0.26 13.10 8.06
N PRO A 183 1.05 12.07 7.72
CA PRO A 183 2.49 12.15 7.65
C PRO A 183 3.02 12.92 6.43
N ASP A 184 4.29 13.34 6.52
CA ASP A 184 5.05 13.95 5.45
C ASP A 184 6.00 12.93 4.81
N PHE A 185 5.67 12.47 3.61
CA PHE A 185 6.48 11.55 2.81
C PHE A 185 7.20 12.21 1.63
N ARG A 186 7.31 13.55 1.60
CA ARG A 186 7.93 14.27 0.48
C ARG A 186 9.38 13.85 0.22
N HIS A 187 10.07 13.39 1.25
CA HIS A 187 11.46 12.95 1.17
C HIS A 187 11.62 11.47 0.84
N CYS A 188 10.53 10.69 0.87
CA CYS A 188 10.57 9.27 0.61
C CYS A 188 10.68 8.98 -0.90
N ASP A 189 11.42 7.93 -1.24
CA ASP A 189 11.52 7.37 -2.60
C ASP A 189 10.61 6.14 -2.71
N ALA A 190 10.37 5.68 -3.94
CA ALA A 190 9.63 4.47 -4.24
C ALA A 190 10.49 3.20 -4.24
N ARG A 191 11.78 3.30 -3.92
CA ARG A 191 12.67 2.14 -3.76
C ARG A 191 12.52 1.56 -2.36
N PRO A 192 12.56 0.22 -2.22
CA PRO A 192 12.64 -0.41 -0.92
C PRO A 192 13.83 0.09 -0.10
N TYR A 193 13.64 0.22 1.21
CA TYR A 193 14.69 0.60 2.13
C TYR A 193 14.51 -0.01 3.52
N TRP A 194 15.62 -0.20 4.21
CA TRP A 194 15.62 -0.60 5.60
C TRP A 194 15.52 0.62 6.50
N PHE A 195 14.74 0.51 7.56
CA PHE A 195 14.69 1.48 8.64
C PHE A 195 14.77 0.78 9.99
N GLY A 196 15.28 1.47 10.99
CA GLY A 196 15.38 0.94 12.35
C GLY A 196 14.17 1.33 13.19
N SER A 197 13.92 0.56 14.23
CA SER A 197 12.92 0.88 15.25
C SER A 197 13.37 2.02 16.18
N GLY A 198 14.61 2.48 16.10
CA GLY A 198 15.16 3.50 17.01
C GLY A 198 15.52 2.98 18.41
N ARG A 199 15.26 1.69 18.72
CA ARG A 199 15.58 1.04 19.98
C ARG A 199 16.96 0.39 19.93
N ASP A 200 17.67 0.44 21.04
CA ASP A 200 18.91 -0.32 21.21
C ASP A 200 18.63 -1.83 21.07
N GLY A 201 19.30 -2.50 20.12
CA GLY A 201 19.06 -3.90 19.78
C GLY A 201 17.74 -4.17 19.04
N GLY A 202 17.02 -3.12 18.59
CA GLY A 202 15.83 -3.26 17.75
C GLY A 202 16.14 -3.81 16.36
N ARG A 203 15.16 -4.51 15.79
CA ARG A 203 15.29 -5.07 14.44
C ARG A 203 15.20 -3.99 13.36
N ARG A 204 15.79 -4.28 12.22
CA ARG A 204 15.56 -3.50 11.01
C ARG A 204 14.29 -4.02 10.34
N LEU A 205 13.43 -3.09 9.94
CA LEU A 205 12.19 -3.33 9.23
C LEU A 205 12.39 -2.95 7.75
N LEU A 206 11.76 -3.67 6.85
CA LEU A 206 11.77 -3.36 5.43
C LEU A 206 10.56 -2.48 5.09
N GLU A 207 10.83 -1.30 4.54
CA GLU A 207 9.79 -0.51 3.87
C GLU A 207 9.66 -0.94 2.42
N LEU A 208 8.44 -1.25 2.00
CA LEU A 208 8.05 -1.46 0.61
C LEU A 208 7.07 -0.36 0.19
N PRO A 209 7.58 0.81 -0.27
CA PRO A 209 6.74 1.94 -0.61
C PRO A 209 5.78 1.64 -1.76
N LEU A 210 4.67 2.36 -1.81
CA LEU A 210 3.79 2.33 -2.97
C LEU A 210 4.53 2.75 -4.24
N THR A 211 4.13 2.18 -5.38
CA THR A 211 4.64 2.62 -6.68
C THR A 211 3.96 3.92 -7.10
N VAL A 212 4.52 5.02 -6.62
CA VAL A 212 4.07 6.39 -6.89
C VAL A 212 5.25 7.22 -7.36
N GLY A 213 5.09 7.93 -8.47
CA GLY A 213 6.17 8.76 -9.00
C GLY A 213 5.77 9.66 -10.15
N PHE A 214 6.78 10.32 -10.71
CA PHE A 214 6.60 11.28 -11.77
C PHE A 214 6.92 10.66 -13.13
N THR A 215 6.11 11.05 -14.13
CA THR A 215 6.31 10.72 -15.55
C THR A 215 6.33 11.98 -16.39
N GLY A 216 6.79 11.86 -17.64
CA GLY A 216 6.92 13.01 -18.57
C GLY A 216 8.36 13.50 -18.72
N LEU A 217 8.55 14.51 -19.56
CA LEU A 217 9.87 15.04 -19.92
C LEU A 217 10.63 15.64 -18.71
N ALA A 218 9.90 16.20 -17.74
CA ALA A 218 10.46 16.80 -16.53
C ALA A 218 10.42 15.86 -15.30
N ALA A 219 10.21 14.55 -15.49
CA ALA A 219 10.08 13.59 -14.39
C ALA A 219 11.29 13.63 -13.44
N GLY A 220 12.51 13.78 -13.95
CA GLY A 220 13.74 13.83 -13.13
C GLY A 220 13.79 14.99 -12.12
N ILE A 221 13.11 16.09 -12.39
CA ILE A 221 13.00 17.25 -11.50
C ILE A 221 11.59 17.41 -10.93
N GLY A 222 10.73 16.42 -11.15
CA GLY A 222 9.32 16.46 -10.78
C GLY A 222 9.08 16.73 -9.29
N HIS A 223 9.93 16.20 -8.43
CA HIS A 223 9.83 16.43 -6.98
C HIS A 223 10.07 17.89 -6.55
N HIS A 224 10.89 18.64 -7.28
CA HIS A 224 11.07 20.09 -7.03
C HIS A 224 9.90 20.91 -7.58
N LEU A 225 9.42 20.54 -8.78
CA LEU A 225 8.34 21.26 -9.45
C LEU A 225 6.97 20.98 -8.81
N HIS A 226 6.75 19.79 -8.28
CA HIS A 226 5.46 19.37 -7.73
C HIS A 226 4.98 20.32 -6.62
N GLY A 227 5.85 20.70 -5.68
CA GLY A 227 5.50 21.65 -4.62
C GLY A 227 5.00 23.01 -5.15
N VAL A 228 5.56 23.49 -6.25
CA VAL A 228 5.12 24.73 -6.91
C VAL A 228 3.77 24.52 -7.60
N LEU A 229 3.61 23.40 -8.30
CA LEU A 229 2.40 23.06 -9.06
C LEU A 229 1.19 22.79 -8.16
N THR A 230 1.43 22.25 -6.95
CA THR A 230 0.40 21.97 -5.94
C THR A 230 0.14 23.14 -4.97
N SER A 231 0.97 24.18 -5.02
CA SER A 231 0.73 25.39 -4.22
C SER A 231 -0.64 25.99 -4.52
N SER A 232 -1.15 26.82 -3.61
CA SER A 232 -2.45 27.49 -3.77
C SER A 232 -2.55 28.29 -5.09
N TRP A 233 -1.43 28.85 -5.56
CA TRP A 233 -1.34 29.55 -6.86
C TRP A 233 -1.34 28.58 -8.03
N GLY A 234 -0.53 27.52 -7.97
CA GLY A 234 -0.45 26.49 -9.03
C GLY A 234 -1.77 25.73 -9.20
N SER A 235 -2.44 25.44 -8.10
CA SER A 235 -3.77 24.80 -8.09
C SER A 235 -4.84 25.68 -8.70
N ARG A 236 -4.87 26.99 -8.35
CA ARG A 236 -5.79 27.96 -8.99
C ARG A 236 -5.55 28.12 -10.47
N ALA A 237 -4.30 28.10 -10.91
CA ALA A 237 -3.93 28.15 -12.33
C ALA A 237 -4.10 26.81 -13.07
N ARG A 238 -4.55 25.74 -12.40
CA ARG A 238 -4.69 24.37 -12.93
C ARG A 238 -3.41 23.84 -13.59
N LEU A 239 -2.24 24.26 -13.11
CA LEU A 239 -0.95 23.96 -13.73
C LEU A 239 -0.66 22.45 -13.79
N GLN A 240 -1.06 21.67 -12.78
CA GLN A 240 -0.92 20.22 -12.82
C GLN A 240 -1.62 19.58 -14.02
N GLY A 241 -2.87 19.97 -14.27
CA GLY A 241 -3.63 19.44 -15.42
C GLY A 241 -3.05 19.86 -16.76
N ILE A 242 -2.47 21.06 -16.84
CA ILE A 242 -1.81 21.58 -18.05
C ILE A 242 -0.50 20.82 -18.30
N THR A 243 0.36 20.67 -17.29
CA THR A 243 1.65 19.96 -17.42
C THR A 243 1.45 18.48 -17.73
N ALA A 244 0.45 17.83 -17.15
CA ALA A 244 0.09 16.44 -17.45
C ALA A 244 -0.38 16.29 -18.92
N ARG A 245 -1.30 17.16 -19.40
CA ARG A 245 -1.79 17.13 -20.80
C ARG A 245 -0.70 17.40 -21.82
N LEU A 246 0.28 18.21 -21.49
CA LEU A 246 1.44 18.48 -22.34
C LEU A 246 2.53 17.40 -22.24
N GLY A 247 2.34 16.35 -21.43
CA GLY A 247 3.33 15.29 -21.21
C GLY A 247 4.60 15.78 -20.52
N LEU A 248 4.56 16.97 -19.90
CA LEU A 248 5.72 17.58 -19.24
C LEU A 248 5.98 16.98 -17.87
N LEU A 249 4.94 16.88 -17.03
CA LEU A 249 5.02 16.32 -15.69
C LEU A 249 3.65 15.80 -15.25
N ASP A 250 3.60 14.56 -14.86
CA ASP A 250 2.41 13.93 -14.29
C ASP A 250 2.81 13.06 -13.12
N ARG A 251 2.03 13.06 -12.02
CA ARG A 251 2.25 12.24 -10.84
C ARG A 251 1.25 11.10 -10.84
N LEU A 252 1.74 9.90 -11.02
CA LEU A 252 0.94 8.69 -11.15
C LEU A 252 1.17 7.74 -9.98
N ARG A 253 0.18 6.91 -9.70
CA ARG A 253 0.28 5.75 -8.81
C ARG A 253 -0.12 4.49 -9.56
N LEU A 254 0.41 3.35 -9.14
CA LEU A 254 0.06 2.06 -9.70
C LEU A 254 -1.17 1.51 -8.98
N SER A 255 -2.34 1.91 -9.46
CA SER A 255 -3.64 1.51 -8.91
C SER A 255 -4.70 1.53 -9.99
N PRO A 256 -5.55 0.50 -10.13
CA PRO A 256 -6.65 0.49 -11.11
C PRO A 256 -7.74 1.51 -10.76
N GLU A 257 -7.69 2.10 -9.57
CA GLU A 257 -8.63 3.09 -9.06
C GLU A 257 -8.40 4.46 -9.68
N GLY A 258 -9.24 4.80 -10.65
CA GLY A 258 -9.22 6.12 -11.29
C GLY A 258 -8.08 6.39 -12.27
N ILE A 259 -7.14 5.44 -12.46
CA ILE A 259 -5.96 5.59 -13.32
C ILE A 259 -6.03 4.57 -14.46
N GLY A 260 -5.75 5.00 -15.69
CA GLY A 260 -5.83 4.17 -16.89
C GLY A 260 -4.62 3.25 -17.06
N SER A 261 -4.79 2.17 -17.82
CA SER A 261 -3.71 1.20 -18.08
C SER A 261 -2.52 1.82 -18.81
N ASP A 262 -2.74 2.79 -19.70
CA ASP A 262 -1.66 3.48 -20.41
C ASP A 262 -0.76 4.27 -19.46
N ASP A 263 -1.37 4.85 -18.40
CA ASP A 263 -0.64 5.56 -17.34
C ASP A 263 0.16 4.58 -16.46
N HIS A 264 -0.39 3.42 -16.15
CA HIS A 264 0.33 2.36 -15.44
C HIS A 264 1.56 1.89 -16.24
N ILE A 265 1.39 1.67 -17.55
CA ILE A 265 2.46 1.28 -18.47
C ILE A 265 3.53 2.38 -18.53
N ARG A 266 3.11 3.64 -18.67
CA ARG A 266 4.00 4.81 -18.69
C ARG A 266 4.82 4.94 -17.40
N LEU A 267 4.17 4.80 -16.23
CA LEU A 267 4.82 4.83 -14.92
C LEU A 267 5.84 3.69 -14.78
N THR A 268 5.42 2.46 -15.08
CA THR A 268 6.27 1.28 -14.98
C THR A 268 7.51 1.39 -15.87
N ARG A 269 7.36 1.81 -17.12
CA ARG A 269 8.49 2.03 -18.04
C ARG A 269 9.43 3.14 -17.55
N ALA A 270 8.90 4.20 -16.95
CA ALA A 270 9.71 5.27 -16.34
C ALA A 270 10.52 4.74 -15.14
N PHE A 271 9.89 3.93 -14.28
CA PHE A 271 10.55 3.33 -13.13
C PHE A 271 11.62 2.32 -13.54
N LEU A 272 11.35 1.46 -14.52
CA LEU A 272 12.35 0.50 -15.04
C LEU A 272 13.58 1.24 -15.60
N ARG A 273 13.38 2.33 -16.36
CA ARG A 273 14.51 3.17 -16.85
C ARG A 273 15.31 3.80 -15.70
N ALA A 274 14.68 4.07 -14.56
CA ALA A 274 15.34 4.57 -13.36
C ALA A 274 15.93 3.45 -12.49
N GLY A 275 15.87 2.18 -12.94
CA GLY A 275 16.44 1.03 -12.25
C GLY A 275 15.60 0.46 -11.11
N HIS A 276 14.30 0.81 -11.03
CA HIS A 276 13.40 0.18 -10.07
C HIS A 276 13.10 -1.27 -10.51
N LYS A 277 13.07 -2.18 -9.55
CA LYS A 277 12.76 -3.60 -9.76
C LYS A 277 11.57 -4.09 -8.93
N VAL A 278 11.05 -3.30 -8.01
CA VAL A 278 9.90 -3.65 -7.16
C VAL A 278 8.74 -2.73 -7.49
N PHE A 279 7.58 -3.34 -7.76
CA PHE A 279 6.35 -2.65 -8.11
C PHE A 279 5.23 -3.14 -7.20
N ALA A 280 4.49 -2.21 -6.59
CA ALA A 280 3.32 -2.46 -5.76
C ALA A 280 2.07 -1.91 -6.46
N LEU A 281 1.23 -2.78 -7.00
CA LEU A 281 -0.12 -2.44 -7.44
C LEU A 281 -1.04 -2.49 -6.23
N THR A 282 -1.78 -1.41 -5.98
CA THR A 282 -2.61 -1.29 -4.79
C THR A 282 -4.04 -0.91 -5.13
N TYR A 283 -4.99 -1.45 -4.38
CA TYR A 283 -6.40 -1.05 -4.44
C TYR A 283 -7.10 -1.39 -3.11
N HIS A 284 -8.30 -0.82 -2.90
CA HIS A 284 -9.14 -1.09 -1.73
C HIS A 284 -10.13 -2.22 -2.04
N SER A 285 -10.26 -3.19 -1.14
CA SER A 285 -11.11 -4.36 -1.34
C SER A 285 -12.56 -4.02 -1.74
N PRO A 286 -13.19 -2.95 -1.22
CA PRO A 286 -14.53 -2.56 -1.62
C PRO A 286 -14.66 -2.13 -3.09
N SER A 287 -13.57 -1.82 -3.79
CA SER A 287 -13.60 -1.50 -5.23
C SER A 287 -13.94 -2.69 -6.13
N LEU A 288 -14.00 -3.92 -5.59
CA LEU A 288 -14.49 -5.08 -6.33
C LEU A 288 -16.01 -5.28 -6.23
N ASP A 289 -16.71 -4.33 -5.60
CA ASP A 289 -18.15 -4.26 -5.59
C ASP A 289 -18.63 -2.83 -5.92
N VAL A 290 -19.86 -2.74 -6.47
CA VAL A 290 -20.40 -1.47 -6.95
C VAL A 290 -20.92 -0.63 -5.78
N GLY A 291 -20.53 0.66 -5.75
CA GLY A 291 -21.11 1.65 -4.83
C GLY A 291 -20.38 1.83 -3.49
N HIS A 292 -19.31 1.06 -3.24
CA HIS A 292 -18.59 1.12 -1.97
C HIS A 292 -17.34 2.03 -2.01
N THR A 293 -16.92 2.46 -3.20
CA THR A 293 -15.82 3.41 -3.35
C THR A 293 -16.16 4.49 -4.39
N PRO A 294 -15.52 5.66 -4.34
CA PRO A 294 -15.70 6.69 -5.36
C PRO A 294 -15.16 6.29 -6.73
N TYR A 295 -14.43 5.18 -6.82
CA TYR A 295 -13.77 4.68 -8.03
C TYR A 295 -14.64 3.70 -8.82
N VAL A 296 -15.54 2.96 -8.15
CA VAL A 296 -16.41 1.95 -8.74
C VAL A 296 -17.85 2.20 -8.28
N ARG A 297 -18.56 3.07 -9.01
CA ARG A 297 -19.91 3.54 -8.67
C ARG A 297 -21.01 2.79 -9.42
N CYS A 298 -20.65 2.11 -10.51
CA CYS A 298 -21.56 1.37 -11.39
C CYS A 298 -20.82 0.19 -12.06
N GLU A 299 -21.58 -0.71 -12.70
CA GLU A 299 -21.04 -1.88 -13.40
C GLU A 299 -20.02 -1.52 -14.50
N THR A 300 -20.17 -0.38 -15.15
CA THR A 300 -19.20 0.10 -16.13
C THR A 300 -17.85 0.42 -15.47
N ASP A 301 -17.87 1.07 -14.29
CA ASP A 301 -16.64 1.36 -13.54
C ASP A 301 -15.96 0.07 -13.09
N LEU A 302 -16.73 -0.94 -12.64
CA LEU A 302 -16.23 -2.26 -12.26
C LEU A 302 -15.58 -2.98 -13.46
N THR A 303 -16.23 -2.97 -14.61
CA THR A 303 -15.68 -3.54 -15.85
C THR A 303 -14.35 -2.87 -16.20
N LEU A 304 -14.30 -1.55 -16.18
CA LEU A 304 -13.06 -0.80 -16.44
C LEU A 304 -11.95 -1.10 -15.41
N PHE A 305 -12.32 -1.28 -14.14
CA PHE A 305 -11.37 -1.67 -13.09
C PHE A 305 -10.75 -3.04 -13.40
N MET A 306 -11.57 -4.04 -13.72
CA MET A 306 -11.11 -5.38 -14.07
C MET A 306 -10.27 -5.40 -15.36
N ASP A 307 -10.66 -4.63 -16.37
CA ASP A 307 -9.90 -4.50 -17.61
C ASP A 307 -8.51 -3.85 -17.36
N ARG A 308 -8.43 -2.87 -16.46
CA ARG A 308 -7.15 -2.26 -16.07
C ARG A 308 -6.24 -3.27 -15.38
N LEU A 309 -6.76 -4.08 -14.44
CA LEU A 309 -6.00 -5.15 -13.80
C LEU A 309 -5.45 -6.13 -14.83
N LYS A 310 -6.33 -6.66 -15.68
CA LYS A 310 -5.95 -7.64 -16.71
C LYS A 310 -4.90 -7.08 -17.65
N ARG A 311 -5.14 -5.90 -18.23
CA ARG A 311 -4.23 -5.28 -19.20
C ARG A 311 -2.86 -4.96 -18.57
N TYR A 312 -2.84 -4.56 -17.30
CA TYR A 312 -1.57 -4.30 -16.62
C TYR A 312 -0.80 -5.60 -16.35
N CYS A 313 -1.46 -6.67 -15.94
CA CYS A 313 -0.81 -7.97 -15.77
C CYS A 313 -0.29 -8.52 -17.11
N ASP A 314 -1.09 -8.45 -18.19
CA ASP A 314 -0.66 -8.84 -19.54
C ASP A 314 0.63 -8.11 -19.95
N PHE A 315 0.70 -6.79 -19.70
CA PHE A 315 1.88 -5.98 -19.96
C PHE A 315 3.07 -6.37 -19.09
N PHE A 316 2.88 -6.46 -17.76
CA PHE A 316 3.99 -6.66 -16.83
C PHE A 316 4.64 -8.04 -16.98
N PHE A 317 3.83 -9.08 -17.15
CA PHE A 317 4.31 -10.45 -17.28
C PHE A 317 4.66 -10.82 -18.73
N GLY A 318 3.89 -10.32 -19.70
CA GLY A 318 4.08 -10.65 -21.11
C GLY A 318 5.12 -9.80 -21.82
N GLU A 319 5.09 -8.46 -21.65
CA GLU A 319 6.02 -7.56 -22.35
C GLU A 319 7.31 -7.29 -21.57
N ILE A 320 7.21 -7.07 -20.25
CA ILE A 320 8.37 -6.76 -19.41
C ILE A 320 9.11 -8.05 -19.01
N GLY A 321 8.45 -9.20 -18.99
CA GLY A 321 9.03 -10.44 -18.47
C GLY A 321 9.25 -10.40 -16.96
N GLY A 322 8.44 -9.63 -16.25
CA GLY A 322 8.48 -9.55 -14.79
C GLY A 322 7.99 -10.85 -14.13
N ALA A 323 8.14 -10.95 -12.82
CA ALA A 323 7.68 -12.09 -12.04
C ALA A 323 6.79 -11.65 -10.88
N PRO A 324 5.81 -12.48 -10.46
CA PRO A 324 5.01 -12.21 -9.29
C PRO A 324 5.86 -12.29 -8.00
N ALA A 325 5.44 -11.56 -6.98
CA ALA A 325 6.02 -11.65 -5.64
C ALA A 325 5.00 -11.24 -4.58
N THR A 326 5.17 -11.77 -3.37
CA THR A 326 4.60 -11.25 -2.14
C THR A 326 5.62 -10.32 -1.44
N PRO A 327 5.23 -9.55 -0.43
CA PRO A 327 6.18 -8.80 0.40
C PRO A 327 7.27 -9.68 1.01
N ASP A 328 6.94 -10.89 1.47
CA ASP A 328 7.89 -11.85 2.05
C ASP A 328 8.90 -12.38 1.00
N ASP A 329 8.46 -12.54 -0.27
CA ASP A 329 9.37 -12.87 -1.37
C ASP A 329 10.39 -11.74 -1.60
N ILE A 330 9.94 -10.47 -1.53
CA ILE A 330 10.84 -9.32 -1.64
C ILE A 330 11.81 -9.27 -0.47
N LEU A 331 11.34 -9.47 0.77
CA LEU A 331 12.21 -9.54 1.95
C LEU A 331 13.30 -10.61 1.78
N THR A 332 12.92 -11.79 1.30
CA THR A 332 13.86 -12.89 1.00
C THR A 332 14.89 -12.49 -0.05
N LEU A 333 14.47 -11.84 -1.13
CA LEU A 333 15.36 -11.40 -2.22
C LEU A 333 16.33 -10.32 -1.75
N VAL A 334 15.87 -9.36 -0.97
CA VAL A 334 16.68 -8.27 -0.44
C VAL A 334 17.73 -8.80 0.53
N ASN A 335 17.38 -9.76 1.40
CA ASN A 335 18.31 -10.40 2.31
C ASN A 335 19.44 -11.14 1.55
N ARG A 336 19.11 -11.82 0.45
CA ARG A 336 20.13 -12.45 -0.42
C ARG A 336 21.03 -11.40 -1.10
N GLY A 337 20.45 -10.29 -1.58
CA GLY A 337 21.21 -9.21 -2.19
C GLY A 337 22.24 -8.58 -1.24
N GLN A 338 21.89 -8.44 0.05
CA GLN A 338 22.83 -7.91 1.06
C GLN A 338 24.00 -8.85 1.34
N GLN A 339 23.79 -10.16 1.38
CA GLN A 339 24.87 -11.14 1.57
C GLN A 339 25.90 -11.06 0.43
N THR A 340 25.45 -10.91 -0.80
CA THR A 340 26.34 -10.82 -1.99
C THR A 340 27.17 -9.53 -1.99
N VAL A 341 26.69 -8.45 -1.39
CA VAL A 341 27.44 -7.17 -1.25
C VAL A 341 28.46 -7.23 -0.11
N SER A 342 28.16 -7.96 0.97
CA SER A 342 29.06 -8.13 2.12
C SER A 342 30.24 -9.05 1.82
N ASP A 343 30.09 -9.95 0.82
CA ASP A 343 31.12 -10.92 0.42
C ASP A 343 32.07 -10.38 -0.68
N ARG A 344 31.85 -9.14 -1.15
CA ARG A 344 32.73 -8.42 -2.09
C ARG A 344 33.56 -7.35 -1.38
#